data_e86791ed703e8a0632b04313f4ef1fe5
#
_entry.id   e86791ed703e8a0632b04313f4ef1fe5
#
_cell.length_a   1.000
_cell.length_b   1.000
_cell.length_c   1.000
_cell.angle_alpha   90.00
_cell.angle_beta   90.00
_cell.angle_gamma   90.00
#
_symmetry.space_group_name_H-M   'P 1'
#
loop_
_entity.id
_entity.type
_entity.pdbx_description
1 polymer ?
#
loop_
_entity_poly.entity_id
_entity_poly.type
_entity_poly.pdbx_seq_one_letter_code
_entity_poly.pdbx_strand_id
1 'polypeptide(L)'
;MVNSYSTSLKGTLSRWMSYSELGVFCDTVNQKIPCKIVLINSKTNFLANPKSALNTLNLNLNSGDDIEIVLIASSEYELDNCVKSIKDILKGYTTLC
;
A
#
# COMPACT_ATOMS: atom_id res chain seq x y z
N MET A 1 15.56 -23.35 -4.34
CA MET A 1 14.29 -22.76 -4.79
C MET A 1 13.81 -21.76 -3.76
N VAL A 2 13.48 -20.57 -4.20
CA VAL A 2 12.94 -19.54 -3.30
C VAL A 2 11.43 -19.54 -3.42
N ASN A 3 10.75 -19.82 -2.31
CA ASN A 3 9.31 -19.71 -2.24
C ASN A 3 8.92 -18.29 -1.84
N SER A 4 8.00 -17.71 -2.55
CA SER A 4 7.42 -16.42 -2.16
C SER A 4 5.91 -16.58 -2.02
N TYR A 5 5.35 -15.76 -1.15
CA TYR A 5 3.91 -15.70 -0.86
C TYR A 5 3.43 -14.32 -1.21
N SER A 6 2.30 -14.22 -1.88
CA SER A 6 1.77 -12.92 -2.26
C SER A 6 0.28 -12.85 -2.04
N THR A 7 -0.21 -11.64 -1.86
CA THR A 7 -1.64 -11.36 -1.79
C THR A 7 -1.92 -9.99 -2.37
N SER A 8 -3.17 -9.78 -2.73
CA SER A 8 -3.66 -8.53 -3.28
C SER A 8 -4.85 -8.07 -2.45
N LEU A 9 -4.84 -6.79 -2.06
CA LEU A 9 -5.92 -6.16 -1.32
C LEU A 9 -6.46 -5.02 -2.15
N LYS A 10 -7.77 -4.81 -2.11
CA LYS A 10 -8.45 -3.75 -2.87
C LYS A 10 -9.27 -2.88 -1.95
N GLY A 11 -9.40 -1.62 -2.32
CA GLY A 11 -10.24 -0.69 -1.60
C GLY A 11 -10.53 0.55 -2.42
N THR A 12 -11.54 1.29 -1.99
CA THR A 12 -11.89 2.59 -2.58
C THR A 12 -11.54 3.67 -1.57
N LEU A 13 -10.84 4.70 -2.01
CA LEU A 13 -10.41 5.79 -1.13
C LEU A 13 -11.59 6.67 -0.75
N SER A 14 -11.83 6.84 0.55
CA SER A 14 -12.77 7.84 1.05
C SER A 14 -12.17 9.24 0.98
N ARG A 15 -10.85 9.34 1.14
CA ARG A 15 -10.06 10.55 0.96
C ARG A 15 -8.62 10.17 0.64
N TRP A 16 -7.81 11.12 0.19
CA TRP A 16 -6.39 10.87 -0.01
C TRP A 16 -5.56 11.83 0.82
N MET A 17 -4.30 11.56 0.90
CA MET A 17 -3.34 12.20 1.80
C MET A 17 -2.92 13.57 1.28
N SER A 18 -2.76 14.52 2.21
CA SER A 18 -1.98 15.73 1.95
C SER A 18 -0.50 15.37 1.81
N TYR A 19 0.32 16.32 1.37
CA TYR A 19 1.76 16.07 1.23
C TYR A 19 2.41 15.68 2.56
N SER A 20 2.03 16.33 3.67
CA SER A 20 2.58 15.99 4.97
C SER A 20 2.12 14.61 5.44
N GLU A 21 0.87 14.26 5.21
CA GLU A 21 0.36 12.92 5.52
C GLU A 21 1.07 11.86 4.68
N LEU A 22 1.35 12.16 3.41
CA LEU A 22 2.04 11.24 2.51
C LEU A 22 3.45 10.92 3.02
N GLY A 23 4.18 11.92 3.49
CA GLY A 23 5.50 11.71 4.09
C GLY A 23 5.46 10.78 5.29
N VAL A 24 4.52 11.01 6.19
CA VAL A 24 4.33 10.15 7.37
C VAL A 24 3.93 8.73 6.95
N PHE A 25 3.05 8.60 5.98
CA PHE A 25 2.62 7.30 5.46
C PHE A 25 3.82 6.51 4.92
N CYS A 26 4.63 7.12 4.06
CA CYS A 26 5.78 6.43 3.47
C CYS A 26 6.80 6.03 4.53
N ASP A 27 7.06 6.87 5.52
CA ASP A 27 7.94 6.55 6.64
C ASP A 27 7.40 5.37 7.45
N THR A 28 6.10 5.36 7.71
CA THR A 28 5.45 4.29 8.47
C THR A 28 5.52 2.96 7.72
N VAL A 29 5.29 2.99 6.41
CA VAL A 29 5.42 1.80 5.57
C VAL A 29 6.85 1.27 5.60
N ASN A 30 7.85 2.17 5.50
CA ASN A 30 9.24 1.77 5.58
C ASN A 30 9.58 1.10 6.92
N GLN A 31 9.00 1.58 8.02
CA GLN A 31 9.29 1.05 9.35
C GLN A 31 8.55 -0.25 9.64
N LYS A 32 7.32 -0.40 9.17
CA LYS A 32 6.42 -1.48 9.62
C LYS A 32 6.19 -2.59 8.60
N ILE A 33 6.54 -2.36 7.34
CA ILE A 33 6.30 -3.34 6.28
C ILE A 33 7.63 -3.78 5.67
N PRO A 34 8.21 -4.87 6.17
CA PRO A 34 9.50 -5.35 5.66
C PRO A 34 9.37 -6.07 4.32
N CYS A 35 8.18 -6.52 3.95
CA CYS A 35 7.97 -7.23 2.71
C CYS A 35 7.91 -6.26 1.51
N LYS A 36 7.97 -6.83 0.32
CA LYS A 36 7.78 -6.07 -0.91
C LYS A 36 6.33 -5.63 -1.02
N ILE A 37 6.11 -4.36 -1.36
CA ILE A 37 4.77 -3.79 -1.45
C ILE A 37 4.67 -2.92 -2.70
N VAL A 38 3.55 -3.05 -3.40
CA VAL A 38 3.23 -2.24 -4.58
C VAL A 38 1.85 -1.64 -4.39
N LEU A 39 1.73 -0.35 -4.63
CA LEU A 39 0.46 0.37 -4.64
C LEU A 39 0.08 0.66 -6.09
N ILE A 40 -1.15 0.35 -6.45
CA ILE A 40 -1.64 0.47 -7.82
C ILE A 40 -2.85 1.40 -7.84
N ASN A 41 -2.82 2.39 -8.74
CA ASN A 41 -4.02 3.15 -9.09
C ASN A 41 -4.79 2.34 -10.13
N SER A 42 -5.92 1.76 -9.74
CA SER A 42 -6.68 0.85 -10.61
C SER A 42 -7.21 1.52 -11.87
N LYS A 43 -7.45 2.83 -11.83
CA LYS A 43 -7.96 3.60 -12.95
C LYS A 43 -6.93 3.74 -14.07
N THR A 44 -5.67 3.98 -13.71
CA THR A 44 -4.58 4.23 -14.66
C THR A 44 -3.68 3.03 -14.86
N ASN A 45 -3.73 2.05 -13.96
CA ASN A 45 -2.81 0.92 -13.85
C ASN A 45 -1.36 1.34 -13.56
N PHE A 46 -1.15 2.56 -13.09
CA PHE A 46 0.18 3.00 -12.67
C PHE A 46 0.53 2.38 -11.33
N LEU A 47 1.79 2.00 -11.21
CA LEU A 47 2.35 1.34 -10.02
C LEU A 47 3.26 2.30 -9.29
N ALA A 48 3.29 2.18 -7.95
CA ALA A 48 4.25 2.90 -7.14
C ALA A 48 4.73 2.03 -5.99
N ASN A 49 5.96 2.33 -5.55
CA ASN A 49 6.48 1.80 -4.31
C ASN A 49 6.05 2.75 -3.18
N PRO A 50 5.14 2.34 -2.27
CA PRO A 50 4.66 3.24 -1.22
C PRO A 50 5.71 3.55 -0.16
N LYS A 51 6.91 2.96 -0.26
CA LYS A 51 8.06 3.34 0.55
C LYS A 51 8.75 4.60 0.00
N SER A 52 8.38 5.04 -1.21
CA SER A 52 8.89 6.24 -1.85
C SER A 52 7.78 7.28 -1.99
N ALA A 53 7.97 8.44 -1.37
CA ALA A 53 6.99 9.53 -1.42
C ALA A 53 6.79 10.04 -2.85
N LEU A 54 7.87 10.21 -3.60
CA LEU A 54 7.80 10.70 -4.99
C LEU A 54 7.07 9.71 -5.89
N ASN A 55 7.34 8.42 -5.76
CA ASN A 55 6.64 7.39 -6.50
C ASN A 55 5.14 7.43 -6.21
N THR A 56 4.79 7.51 -4.93
CA THR A 56 3.39 7.50 -4.49
C THR A 56 2.67 8.76 -4.98
N LEU A 57 3.33 9.91 -4.92
CA LEU A 57 2.77 11.17 -5.41
C LEU A 57 2.40 11.10 -6.89
N ASN A 58 3.21 10.41 -7.69
CA ASN A 58 2.99 10.29 -9.13
C ASN A 58 1.75 9.47 -9.51
N LEU A 59 1.15 8.76 -8.56
CA LEU A 59 -0.10 8.03 -8.80
C LEU A 59 -1.31 8.96 -8.96
N ASN A 60 -1.23 10.20 -8.52
CA ASN A 60 -2.31 11.19 -8.60
C ASN A 60 -3.63 10.65 -8.05
N LEU A 61 -3.57 10.03 -6.87
CA LEU A 61 -4.75 9.46 -6.23
C LEU A 61 -5.65 10.54 -5.64
N ASN A 62 -6.96 10.30 -5.73
CA ASN A 62 -7.99 11.21 -5.24
C ASN A 62 -9.07 10.42 -4.50
N SER A 63 -9.89 11.16 -3.75
CA SER A 63 -11.10 10.60 -3.13
C SER A 63 -11.96 9.91 -4.19
N GLY A 64 -12.44 8.72 -3.88
CA GLY A 64 -13.26 7.93 -4.79
C GLY A 64 -12.47 6.99 -5.71
N ASP A 65 -11.15 7.12 -5.77
CA ASP A 65 -10.33 6.23 -6.61
C ASP A 65 -10.22 4.84 -5.99
N ASP A 66 -10.21 3.84 -6.85
CA ASP A 66 -9.95 2.46 -6.45
C ASP A 66 -8.46 2.20 -6.46
N ILE A 67 -7.99 1.52 -5.43
CA ILE A 67 -6.59 1.12 -5.32
C ILE A 67 -6.48 -0.39 -5.12
N GLU A 68 -5.32 -0.90 -5.49
CA GLU A 68 -4.92 -2.26 -5.18
C GLU A 68 -3.54 -2.23 -4.53
N ILE A 69 -3.35 -3.07 -3.53
CA ILE A 69 -2.06 -3.23 -2.87
C ILE A 69 -1.63 -4.67 -3.00
N VAL A 70 -0.45 -4.88 -3.56
CA VAL A 70 0.15 -6.21 -3.69
C VAL A 70 1.29 -6.31 -2.69
N LEU A 71 1.27 -7.39 -1.90
CA LEU A 71 2.30 -7.70 -0.93
C LEU A 71 2.97 -9.01 -1.31
N ILE A 72 4.30 -9.03 -1.23
CA ILE A 72 5.10 -10.23 -1.52
C ILE A 72 6.07 -10.44 -0.37
N ALA A 73 6.01 -11.61 0.25
CA ALA A 73 6.82 -11.95 1.41
C ALA A 73 7.48 -13.31 1.25
N SER A 74 8.48 -13.60 2.08
CA SER A 74 9.21 -14.86 2.05
C SER A 74 8.56 -15.95 2.91
N SER A 75 7.55 -15.61 3.73
CA SER A 75 6.80 -16.56 4.55
C SER A 75 5.35 -16.11 4.70
N GLU A 76 4.46 -17.06 4.98
CA GLU A 76 3.05 -16.75 5.25
C GLU A 76 2.90 -15.89 6.49
N TYR A 77 3.70 -16.15 7.52
CA TYR A 77 3.67 -15.39 8.76
C TYR A 77 4.01 -13.92 8.51
N GLU A 78 5.06 -13.66 7.75
CA GLU A 78 5.45 -12.30 7.37
C GLU A 78 4.35 -11.64 6.53
N LEU A 79 3.78 -12.37 5.58
CA LEU A 79 2.71 -11.85 4.72
C LEU A 79 1.50 -11.45 5.55
N ASP A 80 1.06 -12.30 6.47
CA ASP A 80 -0.10 -12.02 7.33
C ASP A 80 0.14 -10.78 8.19
N ASN A 81 1.35 -10.62 8.72
CA ASN A 81 1.71 -9.44 9.50
C ASN A 81 1.70 -8.18 8.65
N CYS A 82 2.21 -8.25 7.43
CA CYS A 82 2.20 -7.11 6.50
C CYS A 82 0.77 -6.74 6.10
N VAL A 83 -0.11 -7.71 5.89
CA VAL A 83 -1.52 -7.46 5.59
C VAL A 83 -2.17 -6.68 6.73
N LYS A 84 -1.98 -7.13 7.97
CA LYS A 84 -2.53 -6.44 9.14
C LYS A 84 -1.98 -5.02 9.27
N SER A 85 -0.68 -4.86 9.05
CA SER A 85 -0.04 -3.55 9.16
C SER A 85 -0.55 -2.56 8.12
N ILE A 86 -0.67 -2.97 6.86
CA ILE A 86 -1.12 -2.05 5.82
C ILE A 86 -2.59 -1.70 5.97
N LYS A 87 -3.43 -2.64 6.42
CA LYS A 87 -4.82 -2.35 6.73
C LYS A 87 -4.94 -1.30 7.82
N ASP A 88 -4.13 -1.41 8.86
CA ASP A 88 -4.10 -0.46 9.96
C ASP A 88 -3.58 0.90 9.52
N ILE A 89 -2.51 0.94 8.76
CA ILE A 89 -1.90 2.18 8.26
C ILE A 89 -2.89 2.97 7.40
N LEU A 90 -3.68 2.30 6.57
CA LEU A 90 -4.62 2.94 5.65
C LEU A 90 -6.04 3.07 6.20
N LYS A 91 -6.27 2.74 7.46
CA LYS A 91 -7.60 2.71 8.07
C LYS A 91 -8.38 4.02 7.94
N GLY A 92 -7.71 5.17 7.97
CA GLY A 92 -8.35 6.48 7.83
C GLY A 92 -8.66 6.88 6.38
N TYR A 93 -8.25 6.08 5.40
CA TYR A 93 -8.36 6.42 3.98
C TYR A 93 -9.19 5.42 3.20
N THR A 94 -9.16 4.15 3.59
CA THR A 94 -9.89 3.10 2.90
C THR A 94 -10.03 1.87 3.80
N THR A 95 -10.99 1.01 3.45
CA THR A 95 -11.10 -0.33 4.03
C THR A 95 -10.62 -1.32 2.98
N LEU A 96 -9.50 -1.99 3.28
CA LEU A 96 -8.92 -2.97 2.36
C LEU A 96 -9.51 -4.36 2.59
N CYS A 97 -9.78 -5.04 1.51
CA CYS A 97 -10.27 -6.42 1.52
C CYS A 97 -9.38 -7.35 0.73
#